data_335db613f449aa511c2e45e54ea090fb
#
_entry.id   335db613f449aa511c2e45e54ea090fb
#
_cell.length_a   1.000
_cell.length_b   1.000
_cell.length_c   1.000
_cell.angle_alpha   90.00
_cell.angle_beta   90.00
_cell.angle_gamma   90.00
#
_symmetry.space_group_name_H-M   'P 1'
#
loop_
_entity.id
_entity.type
_entity.pdbx_description
1 polymer ?
#
loop_
_entity_poly.entity_id
_entity_poly.type
_entity_poly.pdbx_seq_one_letter_code
_entity_poly.pdbx_strand_id
1 'polypeptide(L)'
;MQPRTLSATVVWLLSSLLISGCALNTGPQAEPEPTLSPDLFETRIGQLEEHMALRCERAEAHFAQHERRQAELLSELRDAGITLRHLRGDIERLEQRSGDEPVLVPAECNNELSEALSSKEMVGRGEWIGLPEVGTYLRARVDSGANTSSLSATDVTRFERDGEDWVRFKLGLNENDIVVEHVRDEWIERPVERRVRILQAAGSESRPVVSLMMTLGPIRETVEFTLSDRTHLNYPVLLGRRFLMDIALIDVAENYLHPRPEFPGGRPASEAVEDQINDRDEEEG
;
A
#
# COMPACT_ATOMS: atom_id res chain seq x y z
N MET A 1 -56.82 40.35 -46.51
CA MET A 1 -55.81 39.31 -46.13
C MET A 1 -56.45 37.95 -46.30
N GLN A 2 -56.12 37.25 -47.38
CA GLN A 2 -56.74 35.96 -47.73
C GLN A 2 -55.89 34.80 -47.14
N PRO A 3 -56.52 33.77 -46.59
CA PRO A 3 -55.83 32.57 -46.17
C PRO A 3 -55.51 31.69 -47.40
N ARG A 4 -54.23 31.33 -47.56
CA ARG A 4 -53.79 30.38 -48.58
C ARG A 4 -54.24 28.98 -48.20
N THR A 5 -55.20 28.45 -48.95
CA THR A 5 -55.62 27.03 -48.89
C THR A 5 -54.51 26.15 -49.46
N LEU A 6 -53.90 25.31 -48.69
CA LEU A 6 -53.01 24.25 -49.13
C LEU A 6 -53.82 23.22 -49.92
N SER A 7 -53.38 23.01 -51.16
CA SER A 7 -54.01 22.18 -52.15
C SER A 7 -54.13 20.72 -51.65
N ALA A 8 -55.33 20.13 -51.82
CA ALA A 8 -55.72 18.74 -51.46
C ALA A 8 -54.79 17.67 -52.12
N THR A 9 -54.03 18.03 -53.11
CA THR A 9 -53.05 17.14 -53.78
C THR A 9 -51.82 16.86 -53.00
N VAL A 10 -51.39 17.76 -52.11
CA VAL A 10 -50.22 17.57 -51.24
C VAL A 10 -50.50 16.61 -50.09
N VAL A 11 -51.76 16.59 -49.62
CA VAL A 11 -52.17 15.67 -48.54
C VAL A 11 -52.28 14.23 -49.05
N TRP A 12 -52.60 14.01 -50.30
CA TRP A 12 -52.67 12.66 -50.89
C TRP A 12 -51.30 12.07 -51.19
N LEU A 13 -50.28 12.88 -51.53
CA LEU A 13 -48.92 12.44 -51.74
C LEU A 13 -48.17 12.13 -50.43
N LEU A 14 -48.52 12.76 -49.32
CA LEU A 14 -47.98 12.46 -48.01
C LEU A 14 -48.61 11.22 -47.36
N SER A 15 -49.86 10.89 -47.78
CA SER A 15 -50.56 9.69 -47.27
C SER A 15 -50.08 8.40 -47.93
N SER A 16 -49.54 8.45 -49.15
CA SER A 16 -49.04 7.27 -49.87
C SER A 16 -47.61 6.87 -49.48
N LEU A 17 -46.84 7.74 -48.79
CA LEU A 17 -45.52 7.41 -48.27
C LEU A 17 -45.48 6.65 -46.97
N LEU A 18 -46.61 6.54 -46.24
CA LEU A 18 -46.72 5.87 -44.96
C LEU A 18 -47.12 4.38 -45.05
N ILE A 19 -47.41 3.86 -46.24
CA ILE A 19 -47.85 2.46 -46.41
C ILE A 19 -46.73 1.55 -47.00
N SER A 20 -45.59 2.08 -47.40
CA SER A 20 -44.49 1.30 -47.98
C SER A 20 -43.43 0.83 -46.99
N GLY A 21 -43.68 0.93 -45.70
CA GLY A 21 -42.70 0.67 -44.65
C GLY A 21 -42.70 -0.72 -43.99
N CYS A 22 -43.50 -1.69 -44.45
CA CYS A 22 -43.64 -2.99 -43.80
C CYS A 22 -43.40 -4.20 -44.71
N ALA A 23 -42.36 -4.17 -45.55
CA ALA A 23 -41.92 -5.40 -46.20
C ALA A 23 -40.49 -5.23 -46.70
N LEU A 24 -39.55 -5.56 -45.87
CA LEU A 24 -38.21 -6.11 -46.16
C LEU A 24 -37.34 -5.95 -44.92
N ASN A 25 -37.70 -6.60 -43.80
CA ASN A 25 -36.72 -6.92 -42.79
C ASN A 25 -36.51 -8.43 -42.77
N THR A 26 -35.84 -8.96 -43.80
CA THR A 26 -35.16 -10.23 -43.71
C THR A 26 -33.77 -9.95 -43.13
N GLY A 27 -33.75 -9.49 -41.86
CA GLY A 27 -32.57 -9.62 -41.02
C GLY A 27 -32.31 -11.12 -40.78
N PRO A 28 -31.07 -11.52 -40.57
CA PRO A 28 -30.78 -12.90 -40.22
C PRO A 28 -31.68 -13.25 -39.03
N GLN A 29 -32.45 -14.31 -39.22
CA GLN A 29 -33.32 -14.87 -38.20
C GLN A 29 -32.40 -15.17 -37.01
N ALA A 30 -32.60 -14.45 -35.89
CA ALA A 30 -31.84 -14.74 -34.66
C ALA A 30 -32.07 -16.23 -34.39
N GLU A 31 -30.97 -16.98 -34.35
CA GLU A 31 -31.03 -18.38 -33.89
C GLU A 31 -31.79 -18.37 -32.56
N PRO A 32 -32.79 -19.26 -32.39
CA PRO A 32 -33.52 -19.33 -31.14
C PRO A 32 -32.48 -19.57 -30.03
N GLU A 33 -32.47 -18.68 -29.03
CA GLU A 33 -31.60 -18.90 -27.87
C GLU A 33 -31.86 -20.32 -27.35
N PRO A 34 -30.82 -21.07 -27.03
CA PRO A 34 -30.94 -22.43 -26.59
C PRO A 34 -31.83 -22.47 -25.34
N THR A 35 -33.10 -22.85 -25.51
CA THR A 35 -34.00 -23.07 -24.39
C THR A 35 -33.46 -24.27 -23.63
N LEU A 36 -33.11 -24.07 -22.37
CA LEU A 36 -32.69 -25.14 -21.46
C LEU A 36 -33.84 -26.17 -21.41
N SER A 37 -33.54 -27.42 -21.82
CA SER A 37 -34.52 -28.49 -21.65
C SER A 37 -34.76 -28.71 -20.15
N PRO A 38 -35.99 -29.07 -19.72
CA PRO A 38 -36.28 -29.32 -18.31
C PRO A 38 -35.29 -30.33 -17.68
N ASP A 39 -34.93 -31.38 -18.39
CA ASP A 39 -33.97 -32.40 -17.91
C ASP A 39 -32.56 -31.85 -17.67
N LEU A 40 -32.12 -30.95 -18.55
CA LEU A 40 -30.83 -30.31 -18.38
C LEU A 40 -30.83 -29.32 -17.20
N PHE A 41 -31.97 -28.65 -17.00
CA PHE A 41 -32.14 -27.76 -15.85
C PHE A 41 -32.10 -28.53 -14.53
N GLU A 42 -32.88 -29.63 -14.42
CA GLU A 42 -32.89 -30.48 -13.22
C GLU A 42 -31.51 -31.09 -12.95
N THR A 43 -30.78 -31.54 -13.98
CA THR A 43 -29.42 -32.04 -13.83
C THR A 43 -28.46 -30.97 -13.29
N ARG A 44 -28.61 -29.73 -13.79
CA ARG A 44 -27.73 -28.60 -13.32
C ARG A 44 -28.09 -28.19 -11.90
N ILE A 45 -29.36 -28.18 -11.53
CA ILE A 45 -29.78 -27.91 -10.14
C ILE A 45 -29.23 -28.98 -9.21
N GLY A 46 -29.36 -30.27 -9.53
CA GLY A 46 -28.79 -31.34 -8.72
C GLY A 46 -27.29 -31.27 -8.56
N GLN A 47 -26.55 -30.92 -9.61
CA GLN A 47 -25.09 -30.66 -9.52
C GLN A 47 -24.78 -29.45 -8.61
N LEU A 48 -25.59 -28.42 -8.67
CA LEU A 48 -25.39 -27.23 -7.84
C LEU A 48 -25.65 -27.54 -6.35
N GLU A 49 -26.72 -28.28 -6.07
CA GLU A 49 -27.07 -28.72 -4.70
C GLU A 49 -25.93 -29.60 -4.11
N GLU A 50 -25.43 -30.57 -4.88
CA GLU A 50 -24.28 -31.40 -4.46
C GLU A 50 -23.04 -30.56 -4.20
N HIS A 51 -22.70 -29.63 -5.10
CA HIS A 51 -21.59 -28.69 -4.89
C HIS A 51 -21.76 -27.80 -3.65
N MET A 52 -22.98 -27.34 -3.41
CA MET A 52 -23.26 -26.54 -2.21
C MET A 52 -23.15 -27.36 -0.93
N ALA A 53 -23.64 -28.60 -0.93
CA ALA A 53 -23.52 -29.52 0.20
C ALA A 53 -22.05 -29.78 0.54
N LEU A 54 -21.24 -30.11 -0.46
CA LEU A 54 -19.77 -30.31 -0.28
C LEU A 54 -19.04 -29.06 0.22
N ARG A 55 -19.47 -27.86 -0.20
CA ARG A 55 -18.90 -26.62 0.30
C ARG A 55 -19.29 -26.34 1.74
N CYS A 56 -20.54 -26.61 2.14
CA CYS A 56 -20.96 -26.50 3.52
C CYS A 56 -20.19 -27.44 4.43
N GLU A 57 -20.05 -28.69 4.05
CA GLU A 57 -19.29 -29.69 4.83
C GLU A 57 -17.81 -29.26 5.01
N ARG A 58 -17.18 -28.77 3.93
CA ARG A 58 -15.79 -28.24 4.04
C ARG A 58 -15.70 -26.99 4.92
N ALA A 59 -16.69 -26.12 4.84
CA ALA A 59 -16.74 -24.93 5.70
C ALA A 59 -16.89 -25.31 7.18
N GLU A 60 -17.77 -26.26 7.50
CA GLU A 60 -17.94 -26.77 8.87
C GLU A 60 -16.67 -27.42 9.40
N ALA A 61 -16.01 -28.26 8.58
CA ALA A 61 -14.73 -28.87 8.95
C ALA A 61 -13.64 -27.82 9.21
N HIS A 62 -13.61 -26.75 8.38
CA HIS A 62 -12.66 -25.64 8.57
C HIS A 62 -12.95 -24.83 9.84
N PHE A 63 -14.21 -24.56 10.15
CA PHE A 63 -14.59 -23.89 11.40
C PHE A 63 -14.20 -24.74 12.61
N ALA A 64 -14.52 -26.03 12.61
CA ALA A 64 -14.13 -26.93 13.69
C ALA A 64 -12.59 -26.99 13.90
N GLN A 65 -11.83 -26.96 12.82
CA GLN A 65 -10.37 -26.89 12.89
C GLN A 65 -9.88 -25.56 13.47
N HIS A 66 -10.53 -24.45 13.10
CA HIS A 66 -10.19 -23.12 13.60
C HIS A 66 -10.46 -23.00 15.10
N GLU A 67 -11.61 -23.50 15.56
CA GLU A 67 -11.94 -23.53 16.99
C GLU A 67 -10.92 -24.34 17.80
N ARG A 68 -10.49 -25.51 17.29
CA ARG A 68 -9.45 -26.31 17.95
C ARG A 68 -8.15 -25.56 18.09
N ARG A 69 -7.70 -24.89 17.01
CA ARG A 69 -6.47 -24.07 17.03
C ARG A 69 -6.57 -22.90 18.01
N GLN A 70 -7.74 -22.23 18.06
CA GLN A 70 -7.94 -21.17 19.04
C GLN A 70 -7.88 -21.69 20.47
N ALA A 71 -8.49 -22.83 20.76
CA ALA A 71 -8.45 -23.46 22.09
C ALA A 71 -7.01 -23.84 22.48
N GLU A 72 -6.22 -24.37 21.54
CA GLU A 72 -4.81 -24.71 21.72
C GLU A 72 -3.97 -23.48 22.03
N LEU A 73 -4.09 -22.41 21.23
CA LEU A 73 -3.40 -21.14 21.47
C LEU A 73 -3.75 -20.52 22.84
N LEU A 74 -5.02 -20.57 23.23
CA LEU A 74 -5.44 -20.09 24.55
C LEU A 74 -4.84 -20.90 25.69
N SER A 75 -4.67 -22.23 25.49
CA SER A 75 -3.97 -23.10 26.43
C SER A 75 -2.49 -22.72 26.56
N GLU A 76 -1.79 -22.57 25.41
CA GLU A 76 -0.38 -22.17 25.40
C GLU A 76 -0.15 -20.80 26.04
N LEU A 77 -1.01 -19.82 25.75
CA LEU A 77 -0.95 -18.49 26.39
C LEU A 77 -1.16 -18.57 27.92
N ARG A 78 -2.04 -19.46 28.40
CA ARG A 78 -2.25 -19.65 29.81
C ARG A 78 -1.02 -20.25 30.47
N ASP A 79 -0.40 -21.25 29.84
CA ASP A 79 0.79 -21.91 30.34
C ASP A 79 2.00 -20.96 30.35
N ALA A 80 2.16 -20.15 29.30
CA ALA A 80 3.14 -19.08 29.28
C ALA A 80 2.92 -18.07 30.41
N GLY A 81 1.67 -17.68 30.65
CA GLY A 81 1.31 -16.78 31.75
C GLY A 81 1.61 -17.38 33.16
N ILE A 82 1.48 -18.69 33.31
CA ILE A 82 1.86 -19.39 34.55
C ILE A 82 3.38 -19.35 34.72
N THR A 83 4.13 -19.68 33.66
CA THR A 83 5.60 -19.68 33.67
C THR A 83 6.17 -18.29 33.99
N LEU A 84 5.61 -17.24 33.41
CA LEU A 84 6.00 -15.86 33.69
C LEU A 84 5.75 -15.49 35.19
N ARG A 85 4.63 -15.93 35.76
CA ARG A 85 4.38 -15.69 37.20
C ARG A 85 5.37 -16.42 38.08
N HIS A 86 5.75 -17.65 37.73
CA HIS A 86 6.78 -18.39 38.47
C HIS A 86 8.13 -17.70 38.37
N LEU A 87 8.56 -17.30 37.17
CA LEU A 87 9.81 -16.57 36.97
C LEU A 87 9.85 -15.27 37.78
N ARG A 88 8.75 -14.51 37.77
CA ARG A 88 8.65 -13.31 38.60
C ARG A 88 8.81 -13.59 40.09
N GLY A 89 8.16 -14.64 40.60
CA GLY A 89 8.29 -15.05 41.99
C GLY A 89 9.69 -15.55 42.34
N ASP A 90 10.41 -16.12 41.35
CA ASP A 90 11.81 -16.53 41.53
C ASP A 90 12.74 -15.33 41.60
N ILE A 91 12.52 -14.33 40.74
CA ILE A 91 13.24 -13.05 40.77
C ILE A 91 13.04 -12.34 42.12
N GLU A 92 11.80 -12.20 42.57
CA GLU A 92 11.50 -11.57 43.85
C GLU A 92 12.16 -12.32 45.04
N ARG A 93 12.27 -13.65 44.96
CA ARG A 93 13.01 -14.47 45.96
C ARG A 93 14.51 -14.28 45.89
N LEU A 94 15.07 -14.11 44.72
CA LEU A 94 16.50 -13.81 44.54
C LEU A 94 16.82 -12.40 45.04
N GLU A 95 15.97 -11.41 44.75
CA GLU A 95 16.14 -10.04 45.26
C GLU A 95 16.07 -10.01 46.82
N GLN A 96 15.17 -10.77 47.44
CA GLN A 96 15.07 -10.88 48.91
C GLN A 96 16.29 -11.60 49.55
N ARG A 97 16.95 -12.51 48.83
CA ARG A 97 18.18 -13.16 49.28
C ARG A 97 19.43 -12.31 49.11
N SER A 98 19.36 -11.30 48.24
CA SER A 98 20.46 -10.36 47.95
C SER A 98 20.49 -9.17 48.92
N GLY A 99 19.72 -9.20 50.02
CA GLY A 99 19.84 -8.22 51.09
C GLY A 99 21.22 -8.31 51.74
N ASP A 100 22.04 -7.26 51.55
CA ASP A 100 23.28 -6.89 52.26
C ASP A 100 24.64 -7.17 51.57
N GLU A 101 24.70 -7.20 50.25
CA GLU A 101 25.92 -6.68 49.58
C GLU A 101 25.60 -6.38 48.09
N PRO A 102 25.93 -5.18 47.56
CA PRO A 102 25.83 -5.00 46.13
C PRO A 102 26.94 -5.86 45.48
N VAL A 103 26.59 -7.10 45.16
CA VAL A 103 27.39 -7.88 44.23
C VAL A 103 27.26 -7.09 42.89
N LEU A 104 28.32 -6.29 42.65
CA LEU A 104 28.60 -5.80 41.29
C LEU A 104 28.88 -7.06 40.48
N VAL A 105 27.83 -7.72 40.02
CA VAL A 105 27.91 -8.64 38.90
C VAL A 105 28.32 -7.71 37.77
N PRO A 106 29.52 -7.83 37.16
CA PRO A 106 29.77 -7.18 35.91
C PRO A 106 28.65 -7.71 35.00
N ALA A 107 27.72 -6.87 34.61
CA ALA A 107 26.86 -7.16 33.48
C ALA A 107 27.84 -7.26 32.29
N GLU A 108 28.37 -8.45 32.06
CA GLU A 108 28.82 -8.84 30.73
C GLU A 108 27.56 -8.86 29.85
N CYS A 109 27.00 -7.66 29.60
CA CYS A 109 26.15 -7.45 28.47
C CYS A 109 26.98 -7.95 27.30
N ASN A 110 26.49 -8.97 26.64
CA ASN A 110 27.10 -9.57 25.48
C ASN A 110 27.58 -8.42 24.58
N ASN A 111 28.87 -8.11 24.59
CA ASN A 111 29.42 -6.94 23.90
C ASN A 111 29.05 -6.97 22.42
N GLU A 112 28.91 -8.17 21.84
CA GLU A 112 28.50 -8.38 20.46
C GLU A 112 27.07 -7.84 20.18
N LEU A 113 26.11 -8.05 21.09
CA LEU A 113 24.76 -7.53 20.92
C LEU A 113 24.73 -6.00 21.12
N SER A 114 25.49 -5.49 22.09
CA SER A 114 25.60 -4.07 22.35
C SER A 114 26.30 -3.33 21.18
N GLU A 115 27.34 -3.90 20.59
CA GLU A 115 27.99 -3.38 19.39
C GLU A 115 27.05 -3.43 18.17
N ALA A 116 26.34 -4.53 17.96
CA ALA A 116 25.38 -4.68 16.87
C ALA A 116 24.19 -3.69 16.97
N LEU A 117 23.77 -3.35 18.19
CA LEU A 117 22.72 -2.35 18.43
C LEU A 117 23.24 -0.93 18.34
N SER A 118 24.46 -0.67 18.81
CA SER A 118 25.07 0.67 18.78
C SER A 118 25.44 1.14 17.36
N SER A 119 25.53 0.22 16.41
CA SER A 119 25.78 0.54 14.99
C SER A 119 24.49 0.89 14.22
N LYS A 120 23.32 0.74 14.83
CA LYS A 120 22.01 1.02 14.20
C LYS A 120 21.46 2.35 14.65
N GLU A 121 20.89 3.07 13.70
CA GLU A 121 20.22 4.33 13.98
C GLU A 121 18.77 4.07 14.43
N MET A 122 18.31 4.82 15.43
CA MET A 122 16.93 4.75 15.89
C MET A 122 16.05 5.65 15.04
N VAL A 123 14.97 5.10 14.50
CA VAL A 123 14.01 5.84 13.67
C VAL A 123 12.59 5.65 14.22
N GLY A 124 11.75 6.65 14.05
CA GLY A 124 10.33 6.58 14.41
C GLY A 124 9.52 5.81 13.37
N ARG A 125 8.22 5.68 13.62
CA ARG A 125 7.26 5.10 12.64
C ARG A 125 7.03 6.00 11.43
N GLY A 126 7.23 7.29 11.56
CA GLY A 126 7.23 8.30 10.52
C GLY A 126 8.49 9.16 10.63
N GLU A 127 9.14 9.48 9.52
CA GLU A 127 10.38 10.25 9.49
C GLU A 127 10.44 11.22 8.32
N TRP A 128 11.24 12.28 8.48
CA TRP A 128 11.62 13.13 7.36
C TRP A 128 12.80 12.52 6.62
N ILE A 129 12.67 12.38 5.31
CA ILE A 129 13.77 11.99 4.44
C ILE A 129 14.13 13.12 3.49
N GLY A 130 15.39 13.15 3.07
CA GLY A 130 15.87 14.01 1.99
C GLY A 130 16.16 13.21 0.74
N LEU A 131 15.86 13.79 -0.41
CA LEU A 131 16.25 13.30 -1.73
C LEU A 131 17.17 14.33 -2.39
N PRO A 132 18.51 14.28 -2.12
CA PRO A 132 19.44 15.31 -2.59
C PRO A 132 19.47 15.50 -4.10
N GLU A 133 19.28 14.41 -4.87
CA GLU A 133 19.29 14.46 -6.33
C GLU A 133 18.01 15.09 -6.93
N VAL A 134 16.95 15.17 -6.12
CA VAL A 134 15.70 15.85 -6.47
C VAL A 134 15.66 17.25 -5.86
N GLY A 135 16.41 17.47 -4.78
CA GLY A 135 16.48 18.75 -4.08
C GLY A 135 15.30 19.00 -3.14
N THR A 136 14.76 17.96 -2.52
CA THR A 136 13.58 18.06 -1.63
C THR A 136 13.65 17.11 -0.44
N TYR A 137 12.79 17.39 0.52
CA TYR A 137 12.43 16.50 1.63
C TYR A 137 11.00 15.98 1.48
N LEU A 138 10.74 14.82 2.04
CA LEU A 138 9.42 14.16 2.03
C LEU A 138 9.16 13.49 3.38
N ARG A 139 7.89 13.36 3.74
CA ARG A 139 7.48 12.48 4.84
C ARG A 139 7.53 11.02 4.38
N ALA A 140 8.10 10.18 5.21
CA ALA A 140 8.24 8.75 4.95
C ALA A 140 7.64 7.95 6.08
N ARG A 141 6.81 6.96 5.76
CA ARG A 141 6.36 5.94 6.71
C ARG A 141 7.37 4.83 6.78
N VAL A 142 7.79 4.47 7.98
CA VAL A 142 8.66 3.33 8.25
C VAL A 142 7.79 2.09 8.46
N ASP A 143 7.96 1.06 7.62
CA ASP A 143 7.12 -0.12 7.60
C ASP A 143 7.95 -1.41 7.50
N SER A 144 8.14 -2.07 8.64
CA SER A 144 8.84 -3.37 8.71
C SER A 144 8.07 -4.52 8.06
N GLY A 145 6.76 -4.37 7.81
CA GLY A 145 5.93 -5.36 7.12
C GLY A 145 6.10 -5.34 5.61
N ALA A 146 6.41 -4.17 5.04
CA ALA A 146 6.69 -4.02 3.62
C ALA A 146 8.09 -4.53 3.27
N ASN A 147 8.23 -5.31 2.19
CA ASN A 147 9.54 -5.83 1.79
C ASN A 147 10.43 -4.76 1.13
N THR A 148 9.85 -3.88 0.31
CA THR A 148 10.56 -2.88 -0.51
C THR A 148 10.04 -1.49 -0.22
N SER A 149 10.90 -0.48 -0.42
CA SER A 149 10.49 0.90 -0.34
C SER A 149 9.70 1.32 -1.58
N SER A 150 8.84 2.33 -1.44
CA SER A 150 8.07 2.91 -2.53
C SER A 150 8.06 4.44 -2.46
N LEU A 151 8.02 5.07 -3.64
CA LEU A 151 7.95 6.51 -3.84
C LEU A 151 6.69 6.83 -4.62
N SER A 152 5.95 7.83 -4.16
CA SER A 152 4.79 8.33 -4.88
C SER A 152 5.20 9.01 -6.18
N ALA A 153 4.67 8.51 -7.28
CA ALA A 153 4.98 8.99 -8.62
C ALA A 153 3.72 9.00 -9.50
N THR A 154 3.59 10.09 -10.24
CA THR A 154 2.54 10.28 -11.27
C THR A 154 3.18 10.50 -12.63
N ASP A 155 2.40 10.45 -13.70
CA ASP A 155 2.84 10.67 -15.09
C ASP A 155 4.01 9.77 -15.52
N VAL A 156 4.09 8.56 -14.98
CA VAL A 156 5.19 7.62 -15.18
C VAL A 156 5.25 7.18 -16.64
N THR A 157 6.25 7.67 -17.36
CA THR A 157 6.48 7.38 -18.79
C THR A 157 7.82 6.69 -18.97
N ARG A 158 7.83 5.55 -19.66
CA ARG A 158 9.03 4.78 -19.96
C ARG A 158 9.58 5.16 -21.32
N PHE A 159 10.88 5.18 -21.43
CA PHE A 159 11.59 5.42 -22.69
C PHE A 159 12.94 4.70 -22.68
N GLU A 160 13.58 4.61 -23.82
CA GLU A 160 14.91 4.05 -23.97
C GLU A 160 15.93 5.17 -24.19
N ARG A 161 17.08 5.07 -23.54
CA ARG A 161 18.21 5.97 -23.72
C ARG A 161 19.50 5.13 -23.75
N ASP A 162 20.25 5.21 -24.82
CA ASP A 162 21.54 4.52 -25.02
C ASP A 162 21.46 2.98 -24.81
N GLY A 163 20.32 2.37 -25.16
CA GLY A 163 20.08 0.93 -25.00
C GLY A 163 19.65 0.49 -23.59
N GLU A 164 19.43 1.44 -22.68
CA GLU A 164 18.95 1.19 -21.33
C GLU A 164 17.50 1.65 -21.15
N ASP A 165 16.75 0.93 -20.32
CA ASP A 165 15.40 1.30 -19.93
C ASP A 165 15.44 2.48 -18.95
N TRP A 166 14.78 3.57 -19.29
CA TRP A 166 14.63 4.76 -18.46
C TRP A 166 13.17 5.03 -18.15
N VAL A 167 12.96 5.76 -17.07
CA VAL A 167 11.63 6.25 -16.69
C VAL A 167 11.71 7.75 -16.39
N ARG A 168 10.67 8.46 -16.84
CA ARG A 168 10.40 9.86 -16.49
C ARG A 168 9.11 9.92 -15.72
N PHE A 169 9.09 10.64 -14.61
CA PHE A 169 7.95 10.76 -13.74
C PHE A 169 7.97 12.09 -12.98
N LYS A 170 6.85 12.44 -12.38
CA LYS A 170 6.75 13.51 -11.38
C LYS A 170 6.52 12.89 -10.00
N LEU A 171 6.90 13.62 -8.93
CA LEU A 171 6.48 13.23 -7.59
C LEU A 171 4.96 13.30 -7.49
N GLY A 172 4.35 12.22 -7.03
CA GLY A 172 2.91 12.15 -6.76
C GLY A 172 2.63 12.75 -5.39
N LEU A 173 2.33 14.04 -5.35
CA LEU A 173 2.13 14.79 -4.13
C LEU A 173 0.66 15.24 -4.01
N ASN A 174 0.12 15.22 -2.79
CA ASN A 174 -1.15 15.85 -2.49
C ASN A 174 -0.95 17.33 -2.07
N GLU A 175 -2.03 18.05 -1.88
CA GLU A 175 -1.97 19.48 -1.53
C GLU A 175 -1.34 19.72 -0.14
N ASN A 176 -1.46 18.76 0.77
CA ASN A 176 -0.97 18.82 2.14
C ASN A 176 0.48 18.36 2.29
N ASP A 177 1.08 17.78 1.23
CA ASP A 177 2.47 17.35 1.30
C ASP A 177 3.41 18.54 1.38
N ILE A 178 4.25 18.53 2.41
CA ILE A 178 5.23 19.58 2.67
C ILE A 178 6.52 19.21 1.97
N VAL A 179 6.86 19.98 0.96
CA VAL A 179 8.00 19.76 0.07
C VAL A 179 8.63 21.09 -0.31
N VAL A 180 9.77 21.05 -0.98
CA VAL A 180 10.30 22.25 -1.64
C VAL A 180 9.45 22.53 -2.87
N GLU A 181 8.88 23.73 -2.97
CA GLU A 181 7.78 24.04 -3.90
C GLU A 181 8.09 23.76 -5.37
N HIS A 182 9.32 24.03 -5.81
CA HIS A 182 9.69 23.86 -7.22
C HIS A 182 9.61 22.39 -7.72
N VAL A 183 9.68 21.40 -6.82
CA VAL A 183 9.68 19.99 -7.21
C VAL A 183 8.29 19.43 -7.52
N ARG A 184 7.20 20.16 -7.20
CA ARG A 184 5.83 19.69 -7.42
C ARG A 184 5.54 19.33 -8.87
N ASP A 185 6.10 20.11 -9.80
CA ASP A 185 5.87 19.94 -11.22
C ASP A 185 7.12 19.51 -11.99
N GLU A 186 8.22 19.23 -11.28
CA GLU A 186 9.49 18.89 -11.90
C GLU A 186 9.48 17.45 -12.43
N TRP A 187 10.04 17.29 -13.64
CA TRP A 187 10.25 15.99 -14.23
C TRP A 187 11.56 15.35 -13.74
N ILE A 188 11.46 14.16 -13.22
CA ILE A 188 12.59 13.35 -12.75
C ILE A 188 12.81 12.23 -13.76
N GLU A 189 14.06 12.06 -14.23
CA GLU A 189 14.45 10.98 -15.12
C GLU A 189 15.47 10.08 -14.43
N ARG A 190 15.21 8.76 -14.44
CA ARG A 190 16.11 7.77 -13.83
C ARG A 190 16.16 6.50 -14.67
N PRO A 191 17.31 5.78 -14.66
CA PRO A 191 17.38 4.43 -15.20
C PRO A 191 16.48 3.49 -14.38
N VAL A 192 15.91 2.50 -15.06
CA VAL A 192 15.08 1.47 -14.42
C VAL A 192 15.99 0.31 -14.00
N GLU A 193 16.19 0.13 -12.69
CA GLU A 193 16.98 -0.97 -12.15
C GLU A 193 16.34 -2.33 -12.42
N ARG A 194 15.04 -2.40 -12.20
CA ARG A 194 14.23 -3.60 -12.41
C ARG A 194 12.75 -3.26 -12.43
N ARG A 195 11.93 -4.27 -12.72
CA ARG A 195 10.46 -4.16 -12.69
C ARG A 195 9.88 -5.13 -11.68
N VAL A 196 8.91 -4.67 -10.90
CA VAL A 196 8.14 -5.49 -9.95
C VAL A 196 6.75 -5.69 -10.52
N ARG A 197 6.31 -6.94 -10.59
CA ARG A 197 4.93 -7.27 -10.96
C ARG A 197 4.10 -7.40 -9.69
N ILE A 198 3.05 -6.59 -9.59
CA ILE A 198 2.10 -6.62 -8.50
C ILE A 198 0.81 -7.25 -9.01
N LEU A 199 0.35 -8.30 -8.31
CA LEU A 199 -0.94 -8.95 -8.58
C LEU A 199 -1.99 -8.26 -7.73
N GLN A 200 -2.98 -7.67 -8.36
CA GLN A 200 -4.14 -7.07 -7.72
C GLN A 200 -5.41 -7.79 -8.18
N ALA A 201 -6.53 -7.60 -7.48
CA ALA A 201 -7.81 -8.19 -7.86
C ALA A 201 -8.25 -7.77 -9.29
N ALA A 202 -7.80 -6.59 -9.74
CA ALA A 202 -8.09 -6.04 -11.08
C ALA A 202 -7.10 -6.48 -12.18
N GLY A 203 -6.06 -7.28 -11.85
CA GLY A 203 -5.05 -7.74 -12.81
C GLY A 203 -3.61 -7.64 -12.31
N SER A 204 -2.64 -7.73 -13.22
CA SER A 204 -1.22 -7.55 -12.90
C SER A 204 -0.70 -6.22 -13.41
N GLU A 205 -0.10 -5.45 -12.54
CA GLU A 205 0.57 -4.18 -12.85
C GLU A 205 2.09 -4.36 -12.78
N SER A 206 2.82 -3.79 -13.73
CA SER A 206 4.30 -3.78 -13.73
C SER A 206 4.80 -2.38 -13.38
N ARG A 207 5.42 -2.25 -12.20
CA ARG A 207 5.96 -0.99 -11.70
C ARG A 207 7.48 -0.93 -11.86
N PRO A 208 8.04 0.18 -12.35
CA PRO A 208 9.48 0.37 -12.42
C PRO A 208 10.04 0.61 -11.02
N VAL A 209 11.28 0.19 -10.82
CA VAL A 209 12.08 0.45 -9.62
C VAL A 209 13.26 1.31 -10.05
N VAL A 210 13.48 2.38 -9.33
CA VAL A 210 14.58 3.33 -9.54
C VAL A 210 15.43 3.44 -8.28
N SER A 211 16.69 3.74 -8.44
CA SER A 211 17.60 4.04 -7.33
C SER A 211 17.75 5.54 -7.15
N LEU A 212 17.62 6.00 -5.90
CA LEU A 212 17.83 7.40 -5.50
C LEU A 212 18.68 7.46 -4.25
N MET A 213 19.60 8.45 -4.19
CA MET A 213 20.27 8.80 -2.95
C MET A 213 19.24 9.37 -1.97
N MET A 214 19.22 8.82 -0.75
CA MET A 214 18.33 9.25 0.32
C MET A 214 19.12 9.58 1.59
N THR A 215 18.67 10.57 2.33
CA THR A 215 19.18 10.91 3.67
C THR A 215 18.07 10.80 4.70
N LEU A 216 18.37 10.24 5.88
CA LEU A 216 17.51 10.19 7.05
C LEU A 216 18.37 10.35 8.29
N GLY A 217 18.32 11.51 8.96
CA GLY A 217 19.26 11.84 10.00
C GLY A 217 20.72 11.67 9.53
N PRO A 218 21.54 10.86 10.21
CA PRO A 218 22.90 10.58 9.80
C PRO A 218 23.02 9.57 8.66
N ILE A 219 21.96 8.83 8.35
CA ILE A 219 21.95 7.80 7.31
C ILE A 219 22.00 8.47 5.93
N ARG A 220 22.87 7.99 5.07
CA ARG A 220 22.99 8.41 3.67
C ARG A 220 23.22 7.18 2.80
N GLU A 221 22.17 6.73 2.13
CA GLU A 221 22.17 5.48 1.36
C GLU A 221 21.45 5.62 0.01
N THR A 222 21.88 4.82 -0.96
CA THR A 222 21.15 4.65 -2.21
C THR A 222 20.06 3.62 -2.02
N VAL A 223 18.80 4.04 -2.18
CA VAL A 223 17.62 3.22 -1.91
C VAL A 223 16.87 2.94 -3.20
N GLU A 224 16.49 1.67 -3.39
CA GLU A 224 15.59 1.26 -4.47
C GLU A 224 14.13 1.60 -4.12
N PHE A 225 13.51 2.42 -4.93
CA PHE A 225 12.10 2.78 -4.80
C PHE A 225 11.26 2.22 -5.93
N THR A 226 10.21 1.48 -5.57
CA THR A 226 9.13 1.14 -6.50
C THR A 226 8.26 2.36 -6.74
N LEU A 227 8.11 2.80 -7.98
CA LEU A 227 7.24 3.92 -8.33
C LEU A 227 5.78 3.48 -8.33
N SER A 228 4.95 4.19 -7.59
CA SER A 228 3.51 3.95 -7.52
C SER A 228 2.76 5.22 -7.16
N ASP A 229 1.55 5.38 -7.64
CA ASP A 229 0.69 6.48 -7.20
C ASP A 229 0.26 6.24 -5.74
N ARG A 230 0.65 7.17 -4.87
CA ARG A 230 0.35 7.19 -3.44
C ARG A 230 -0.32 8.50 -3.01
N THR A 231 -0.81 9.29 -3.95
CA THR A 231 -1.43 10.60 -3.69
C THR A 231 -2.66 10.53 -2.78
N HIS A 232 -3.27 9.35 -2.66
CA HIS A 232 -4.38 9.06 -1.76
C HIS A 232 -3.95 8.62 -0.35
N LEU A 233 -2.64 8.60 -0.06
CA LEU A 233 -2.07 8.20 1.23
C LEU A 233 -1.40 9.40 1.91
N ASN A 234 -1.29 9.35 3.24
CA ASN A 234 -0.71 10.42 4.04
C ASN A 234 0.81 10.57 3.86
N TYR A 235 1.48 9.50 3.41
CA TYR A 235 2.93 9.48 3.23
C TYR A 235 3.30 9.22 1.77
N PRO A 236 3.96 10.16 1.09
CA PRO A 236 4.43 9.97 -0.28
C PRO A 236 5.55 8.94 -0.38
N VAL A 237 6.24 8.64 0.72
CA VAL A 237 7.29 7.62 0.77
C VAL A 237 6.96 6.55 1.81
N LEU A 238 7.30 5.31 1.47
CA LEU A 238 7.30 4.19 2.39
C LEU A 238 8.69 3.56 2.39
N LEU A 239 9.29 3.42 3.57
CA LEU A 239 10.57 2.75 3.76
C LEU A 239 10.33 1.31 4.21
N GLY A 240 10.69 0.37 3.36
CA GLY A 240 10.48 -1.04 3.59
C GLY A 240 11.67 -1.73 4.25
N ARG A 241 11.44 -2.99 4.64
CA ARG A 241 12.39 -3.81 5.40
C ARG A 241 13.78 -3.91 4.76
N ARG A 242 13.89 -3.92 3.43
CA ARG A 242 15.20 -4.01 2.76
C ARG A 242 16.12 -2.82 3.07
N PHE A 243 15.55 -1.63 3.24
CA PHE A 243 16.30 -0.47 3.69
C PHE A 243 16.62 -0.54 5.19
N LEU A 244 15.64 -1.00 5.99
CA LEU A 244 15.73 -0.98 7.45
C LEU A 244 16.70 -2.03 8.01
N MET A 245 16.87 -3.16 7.31
CA MET A 245 17.74 -4.24 7.76
C MET A 245 19.18 -3.74 7.93
N ASP A 246 19.75 -4.09 9.08
CA ASP A 246 21.12 -3.78 9.48
C ASP A 246 21.46 -2.29 9.71
N ILE A 247 20.55 -1.36 9.34
CA ILE A 247 20.77 0.08 9.44
C ILE A 247 19.98 0.72 10.58
N ALA A 248 18.71 0.28 10.81
CA ALA A 248 17.82 0.97 11.71
C ALA A 248 17.14 0.07 12.76
N LEU A 249 16.81 0.68 13.90
CA LEU A 249 15.87 0.20 14.90
C LEU A 249 14.64 1.09 14.89
N ILE A 250 13.44 0.50 14.94
CA ILE A 250 12.19 1.25 14.86
C ILE A 250 11.62 1.43 16.26
N ASP A 251 11.47 2.68 16.69
CA ASP A 251 10.63 3.02 17.82
C ASP A 251 9.21 3.34 17.31
N VAL A 252 8.29 2.40 17.52
CA VAL A 252 6.90 2.52 17.03
C VAL A 252 6.06 3.53 17.81
N ALA A 253 6.54 3.98 18.98
CA ALA A 253 5.86 4.99 19.80
C ALA A 253 6.17 6.41 19.33
N GLU A 254 7.27 6.60 18.62
CA GLU A 254 7.77 7.91 18.25
C GLU A 254 7.64 8.19 16.74
N ASN A 255 7.58 9.49 16.41
CA ASN A 255 7.62 10.01 15.07
C ASN A 255 8.67 11.13 14.98
N TYR A 256 9.33 11.24 13.85
CA TYR A 256 10.24 12.35 13.52
C TYR A 256 11.35 12.51 14.54
N LEU A 257 12.06 11.40 14.84
CA LEU A 257 13.24 11.41 15.71
C LEU A 257 14.38 12.23 15.12
N HIS A 258 14.41 12.35 13.80
CA HIS A 258 15.43 13.14 13.08
C HIS A 258 14.85 14.44 12.54
N PRO A 259 15.65 15.52 12.57
CA PRO A 259 15.23 16.80 12.04
C PRO A 259 15.00 16.71 10.52
N ARG A 260 14.06 17.53 10.02
CA ARG A 260 13.83 17.66 8.59
C ARG A 260 15.08 18.17 7.88
N PRO A 261 15.55 17.51 6.80
CA PRO A 261 16.66 18.00 5.99
C PRO A 261 16.37 19.36 5.37
N GLU A 262 17.36 20.20 5.24
CA GLU A 262 17.21 21.51 4.63
C GLU A 262 17.68 21.50 3.17
N PHE A 263 16.87 22.10 2.30
CA PHE A 263 17.16 22.28 0.89
C PHE A 263 16.94 23.73 0.47
N PRO A 264 17.66 24.22 -0.54
CA PRO A 264 17.46 25.57 -1.07
C PRO A 264 16.01 25.80 -1.51
N GLY A 265 15.38 26.87 -1.03
CA GLY A 265 13.97 27.18 -1.32
C GLY A 265 12.95 26.40 -0.50
N GLY A 266 13.38 25.51 0.39
CA GLY A 266 12.52 24.81 1.33
C GLY A 266 12.28 25.60 2.62
N ARG A 267 11.34 25.13 3.43
CA ARG A 267 11.08 25.68 4.77
C ARG A 267 12.23 25.32 5.73
N PRO A 268 12.58 26.19 6.68
CA PRO A 268 13.58 25.89 7.71
C PRO A 268 13.19 24.66 8.54
N ALA A 269 14.19 23.90 8.99
CA ALA A 269 13.96 22.72 9.84
C ALA A 269 13.21 23.07 11.15
N SER A 270 13.39 24.30 11.66
CA SER A 270 12.72 24.77 12.87
C SER A 270 11.19 24.84 12.76
N GLU A 271 10.64 24.96 11.55
CA GLU A 271 9.19 24.97 11.30
C GLU A 271 8.61 23.54 11.19
N ALA A 272 9.45 22.52 11.18
CA ALA A 272 9.01 21.12 11.05
C ALA A 272 8.14 20.66 12.22
N VAL A 273 8.29 21.27 13.40
CA VAL A 273 7.51 20.91 14.60
C VAL A 273 6.01 21.19 14.41
N GLU A 274 5.66 22.30 13.74
CA GLU A 274 4.26 22.63 13.45
C GLU A 274 3.65 21.61 12.45
N ASP A 275 4.44 21.22 11.45
CA ASP A 275 4.06 20.24 10.45
C ASP A 275 3.86 18.84 11.07
N GLN A 276 4.66 18.49 12.08
CA GLN A 276 4.60 17.22 12.80
C GLN A 276 3.40 17.12 13.75
N ILE A 277 2.96 18.21 14.35
CA ILE A 277 1.78 18.24 15.21
C ILE A 277 0.53 17.96 14.40
N ASN A 278 0.40 18.58 13.23
CA ASN A 278 -0.74 18.35 12.34
C ASN A 278 -0.83 16.90 11.86
N ASP A 279 0.31 16.25 11.62
CA ASP A 279 0.37 14.84 11.20
C ASP A 279 -0.11 13.85 12.29
N ARG A 280 0.13 14.16 13.57
CA ARG A 280 -0.36 13.35 14.70
C ARG A 280 -1.87 13.42 14.84
N ASP A 281 -2.45 14.60 14.68
CA ASP A 281 -3.89 14.80 14.80
C ASP A 281 -4.66 14.08 13.66
N GLU A 282 -4.05 13.94 12.47
CA GLU A 282 -4.63 13.20 11.34
C GLU A 282 -4.57 11.67 11.52
N GLU A 283 -3.60 11.13 12.28
CA GLU A 283 -3.50 9.68 12.53
C GLU A 283 -4.41 9.18 13.66
N GLU A 284 -4.82 10.06 14.58
CA GLU A 284 -5.66 9.72 15.75
C GLU A 284 -7.18 9.90 15.49
N GLY A 285 -7.59 10.48 14.36
CA GLY A 285 -8.98 10.72 13.96
C GLY A 285 -9.51 9.64 13.02
#